data_1a5d88f6c13c30af1da4545d4ce94328
#
_entry.id   1a5d88f6c13c30af1da4545d4ce94328
#
_cell.length_a   1.000
_cell.length_b   1.000
_cell.length_c   1.000
_cell.angle_alpha   90.00
_cell.angle_beta   90.00
_cell.angle_gamma   90.00
#
_symmetry.space_group_name_H-M   'P 1'
#
loop_
_entity.id
_entity.type
_entity.pdbx_description
1 polymer ?
#
loop_
_entity_poly.entity_id
_entity_poly.type
_entity_poly.pdbx_seq_one_letter_code
_entity_poly.pdbx_strand_id
1 'polypeptide(L)'
;MPEDVYPDHHWPLLREYPALMPVLNPVALASLPTPVSALTAFGPHAWIKHDNITHPVYGGNKIRKLEFVLAEIRRHHADHIITLGATGTNSGIAASMICAQENLPCTILMFPQPDSPTVQANQR
;
A
#
# COMPACT_ATOMS: atom_id res chain seq x y z
N MET A 1 1.85 -25.51 9.35
CA MET A 1 2.16 -24.20 8.77
C MET A 1 3.34 -23.66 9.53
N PRO A 2 4.42 -23.19 8.89
CA PRO A 2 5.54 -22.66 9.64
C PRO A 2 5.09 -21.41 10.41
N GLU A 3 5.36 -21.37 11.71
CA GLU A 3 5.01 -20.29 12.64
C GLU A 3 5.71 -18.95 12.34
N ASP A 4 6.64 -18.92 11.37
CA ASP A 4 7.50 -17.78 11.09
C ASP A 4 7.04 -16.86 9.95
N VAL A 5 5.85 -17.05 9.40
CA VAL A 5 5.40 -16.31 8.20
C VAL A 5 4.83 -14.93 8.51
N TYR A 6 4.44 -14.67 9.76
CA TYR A 6 3.79 -13.41 10.14
C TYR A 6 4.41 -12.84 11.42
N PRO A 7 5.32 -11.89 11.34
CA PRO A 7 5.77 -11.19 12.53
C PRO A 7 4.56 -10.57 13.22
N ASP A 8 4.39 -10.86 14.52
CA ASP A 8 3.21 -10.55 15.35
C ASP A 8 2.67 -9.10 15.31
N HIS A 9 3.38 -8.20 14.68
CA HIS A 9 3.06 -6.76 14.63
C HIS A 9 2.75 -6.23 13.23
N HIS A 10 2.76 -7.08 12.19
CA HIS A 10 2.58 -6.61 10.82
C HIS A 10 1.15 -6.14 10.55
N TRP A 11 0.16 -6.87 11.05
CA TRP A 11 -1.27 -6.52 10.93
C TRP A 11 -1.96 -6.46 12.30
N PRO A 12 -1.99 -5.29 12.96
CA PRO A 12 -2.62 -5.13 14.28
C PRO A 12 -4.08 -5.60 14.32
N LEU A 13 -4.83 -5.41 13.23
CA LEU A 13 -6.19 -5.91 13.10
C LEU A 13 -6.28 -7.43 13.29
N LEU A 14 -5.39 -8.18 12.68
CA LEU A 14 -5.42 -9.65 12.73
C LEU A 14 -4.87 -10.19 14.05
N ARG A 15 -4.01 -9.44 14.72
CA ARG A 15 -3.58 -9.73 16.08
C ARG A 15 -4.74 -9.58 17.06
N GLU A 16 -5.54 -8.51 16.92
CA GLU A 16 -6.71 -8.26 17.77
C GLU A 16 -7.87 -9.23 17.46
N TYR A 17 -8.03 -9.56 16.19
CA TYR A 17 -9.10 -10.43 15.71
C TYR A 17 -8.55 -11.59 14.87
N PRO A 18 -7.92 -12.61 15.50
CA PRO A 18 -7.26 -13.72 14.78
C PRO A 18 -8.20 -14.52 13.86
N ALA A 19 -9.49 -14.57 14.19
CA ALA A 19 -10.52 -15.23 13.38
C ALA A 19 -10.67 -14.64 11.97
N LEU A 20 -10.18 -13.41 11.73
CA LEU A 20 -10.19 -12.78 10.41
C LEU A 20 -9.04 -13.26 9.51
N MET A 21 -8.01 -13.89 10.06
CA MET A 21 -6.84 -14.32 9.28
C MET A 21 -7.22 -15.24 8.09
N PRO A 22 -8.00 -16.32 8.28
CA PRO A 22 -8.37 -17.19 7.16
C PRO A 22 -9.24 -16.50 6.11
N VAL A 23 -9.97 -15.45 6.49
CA VAL A 23 -10.87 -14.71 5.59
C VAL A 23 -10.11 -13.67 4.79
N LEU A 24 -9.26 -12.88 5.45
CA LEU A 24 -8.56 -11.75 4.83
C LEU A 24 -7.23 -12.18 4.19
N ASN A 25 -6.50 -13.10 4.83
CA ASN A 25 -5.24 -13.69 4.36
C ASN A 25 -4.31 -12.70 3.63
N PRO A 26 -3.96 -11.54 4.22
CA PRO A 26 -3.23 -10.49 3.52
C PRO A 26 -1.85 -10.94 3.05
N VAL A 27 -1.35 -10.29 2.00
CA VAL A 27 -0.02 -10.54 1.44
C VAL A 27 0.94 -9.50 2.00
N ALA A 28 2.05 -9.94 2.58
CA ALA A 28 3.06 -9.02 3.10
C ALA A 28 3.77 -8.27 1.95
N LEU A 29 3.53 -6.98 1.84
CA LEU A 29 4.14 -6.06 0.88
C LEU A 29 4.95 -4.98 1.59
N ALA A 30 4.48 -4.52 2.74
CA ALA A 30 5.07 -3.39 3.45
C ALA A 30 6.26 -3.81 4.32
N SER A 31 7.32 -3.02 4.28
CA SER A 31 8.44 -3.10 5.22
C SER A 31 8.06 -2.40 6.53
N LEU A 32 7.61 -3.15 7.51
CA LEU A 32 7.09 -2.66 8.78
C LEU A 32 7.88 -3.20 9.98
N PRO A 33 7.89 -2.47 11.12
CA PRO A 33 7.35 -1.13 11.31
C PRO A 33 8.20 -0.03 10.66
N THR A 34 7.58 1.02 10.09
CA THR A 34 8.32 2.19 9.65
C THR A 34 8.76 3.04 10.84
N PRO A 35 9.96 3.67 10.78
CA PRO A 35 10.46 4.51 11.87
C PRO A 35 9.54 5.69 12.21
N VAL A 36 9.68 6.17 13.43
CA VAL A 36 9.10 7.44 13.88
C VAL A 36 10.24 8.32 14.39
N SER A 37 10.31 9.57 13.96
CA SER A 37 11.32 10.52 14.42
C SER A 37 10.71 11.85 14.88
N ALA A 38 11.40 12.55 15.75
CA ALA A 38 10.99 13.87 16.20
C ALA A 38 11.09 14.89 15.07
N LEU A 39 10.06 15.69 14.90
CA LEU A 39 10.00 16.78 13.92
C LEU A 39 10.22 18.12 14.63
N THR A 40 11.42 18.32 15.17
CA THR A 40 11.76 19.40 16.09
C THR A 40 11.49 20.80 15.53
N ALA A 41 11.53 20.99 14.21
CA ALA A 41 11.17 22.24 13.55
C ALA A 41 9.71 22.69 13.83
N PHE A 42 8.83 21.77 14.24
CA PHE A 42 7.41 22.01 14.56
C PHE A 42 7.13 21.97 16.07
N GLY A 43 8.17 21.85 16.90
CA GLY A 43 8.05 21.86 18.35
C GLY A 43 8.38 20.52 19.02
N PRO A 44 8.42 20.49 20.38
CA PRO A 44 8.92 19.34 21.12
C PRO A 44 7.98 18.11 21.12
N HIS A 45 6.71 18.29 20.69
CA HIS A 45 5.70 17.24 20.67
C HIS A 45 5.30 16.83 19.25
N ALA A 46 6.03 17.30 18.21
CA ALA A 46 5.78 16.93 16.84
C ALA A 46 6.63 15.71 16.43
N TRP A 47 5.99 14.73 15.81
CA TRP A 47 6.61 13.49 15.35
C TRP A 47 6.19 13.19 13.93
N ILE A 48 7.08 12.57 13.17
CA ILE A 48 6.79 12.09 11.81
C ILE A 48 6.94 10.58 11.73
N LYS A 49 5.95 9.91 11.16
CA LYS A 49 6.01 8.50 10.78
C LYS A 49 6.49 8.39 9.34
N HIS A 50 7.55 7.64 9.14
CA HIS A 50 8.21 7.52 7.84
C HIS A 50 7.50 6.52 6.91
N ASP A 51 6.26 6.80 6.53
CA ASP A 51 5.54 5.94 5.59
C ASP A 51 6.02 6.06 4.13
N ASN A 52 6.92 7.00 3.85
CA ASN A 52 7.60 7.08 2.56
C ASN A 52 8.54 5.91 2.26
N ILE A 53 8.88 5.10 3.26
CA ILE A 53 9.73 3.91 3.13
C ILE A 53 9.00 2.60 3.44
N THR A 54 7.68 2.58 3.31
CA THR A 54 6.87 1.35 3.51
C THR A 54 7.17 0.26 2.49
N HIS A 55 7.75 0.61 1.34
CA HIS A 55 8.10 -0.35 0.29
C HIS A 55 9.30 0.19 -0.52
N PRO A 56 10.22 -0.67 -0.98
CA PRO A 56 11.46 -0.24 -1.64
C PRO A 56 11.23 0.48 -2.97
N VAL A 57 10.16 0.17 -3.70
CA VAL A 57 9.87 0.78 -5.02
C VAL A 57 8.91 1.95 -4.88
N TYR A 58 7.90 1.85 -4.01
CA TYR A 58 6.89 2.89 -3.83
C TYR A 58 6.49 3.00 -2.37
N GLY A 59 6.91 4.07 -1.71
CA GLY A 59 6.54 4.37 -0.33
C GLY A 59 5.14 5.00 -0.22
N GLY A 60 4.56 4.91 0.97
CA GLY A 60 3.29 5.54 1.30
C GLY A 60 2.26 4.59 1.90
N ASN A 61 1.18 5.17 2.42
CA ASN A 61 0.14 4.43 3.15
C ASN A 61 -0.68 3.46 2.26
N LYS A 62 -0.60 3.59 0.93
CA LYS A 62 -1.38 2.77 0.00
C LYS A 62 -0.92 1.32 -0.02
N ILE A 63 0.36 1.08 0.21
CA ILE A 63 0.93 -0.29 0.29
C ILE A 63 0.21 -1.12 1.35
N ARG A 64 -0.06 -0.53 2.54
CA ARG A 64 -0.79 -1.22 3.62
C ARG A 64 -2.20 -1.70 3.22
N LYS A 65 -2.88 -0.96 2.33
CA LYS A 65 -4.19 -1.37 1.78
C LYS A 65 -4.04 -2.46 0.74
N LEU A 66 -2.99 -2.35 -0.08
CA LEU A 66 -2.75 -3.31 -1.16
C LEU A 66 -2.40 -4.69 -0.66
N GLU A 67 -1.90 -4.84 0.57
CA GLU A 67 -1.71 -6.15 1.21
C GLU A 67 -3.01 -6.96 1.26
N PHE A 68 -4.12 -6.32 1.59
CA PHE A 68 -5.44 -6.95 1.64
C PHE A 68 -6.08 -7.07 0.23
N VAL A 69 -5.93 -6.03 -0.59
CA VAL A 69 -6.48 -6.03 -1.96
C VAL A 69 -5.80 -7.10 -2.81
N LEU A 70 -4.49 -7.29 -2.69
CA LEU A 70 -3.78 -8.33 -3.43
C LEU A 70 -4.23 -9.74 -3.02
N ALA A 71 -4.50 -9.95 -1.74
CA ALA A 71 -5.07 -11.22 -1.28
C ALA A 71 -6.42 -11.51 -1.96
N GLU A 72 -7.29 -10.50 -2.08
CA GLU A 72 -8.57 -10.63 -2.77
C GLU A 72 -8.40 -10.87 -4.28
N ILE A 73 -7.49 -10.15 -4.93
CA ILE A 73 -7.15 -10.36 -6.34
C ILE A 73 -6.75 -11.81 -6.59
N ARG A 74 -5.86 -12.36 -5.78
CA ARG A 74 -5.40 -13.74 -5.88
C ARG A 74 -6.53 -14.74 -5.59
N ARG A 75 -7.35 -14.47 -4.57
CA ARG A 75 -8.47 -15.33 -4.18
C ARG A 75 -9.53 -15.44 -5.27
N HIS A 76 -9.77 -14.35 -5.99
CA HIS A 76 -10.73 -14.31 -7.10
C HIS A 76 -10.14 -14.71 -8.46
N HIS A 77 -8.84 -15.04 -8.51
CA HIS A 77 -8.14 -15.35 -9.77
C HIS A 77 -8.36 -14.27 -10.83
N ALA A 78 -8.32 -13.00 -10.41
CA ALA A 78 -8.53 -11.89 -11.33
C ALA A 78 -7.41 -11.84 -12.37
N ASP A 79 -7.77 -11.68 -13.62
CA ASP A 79 -6.86 -11.63 -14.77
C ASP A 79 -6.60 -10.18 -15.26
N HIS A 80 -7.37 -9.22 -14.75
CA HIS A 80 -7.23 -7.81 -15.05
C HIS A 80 -7.72 -6.97 -13.87
N ILE A 81 -6.99 -5.92 -13.55
CA ILE A 81 -7.34 -4.99 -12.47
C ILE A 81 -7.73 -3.63 -13.05
N ILE A 82 -8.86 -3.11 -12.60
CA ILE A 82 -9.29 -1.75 -12.93
C ILE A 82 -9.29 -0.94 -11.64
N THR A 83 -8.59 0.20 -11.66
CA THR A 83 -8.57 1.15 -10.55
C THR A 83 -9.02 2.52 -11.02
N LEU A 84 -9.48 3.36 -10.09
CA LEU A 84 -10.02 4.68 -10.36
C LEU A 84 -9.27 5.75 -9.56
N GLY A 85 -9.00 6.88 -10.18
CA GLY A 85 -8.37 8.00 -9.49
C GLY A 85 -8.24 9.26 -10.32
N ALA A 86 -7.81 10.34 -9.69
CA ALA A 86 -7.45 11.57 -10.41
C ALA A 86 -6.15 11.39 -11.20
N THR A 87 -5.83 12.28 -12.12
CA THR A 87 -4.65 12.19 -13.02
C THR A 87 -3.30 12.06 -12.30
N GLY A 88 -3.20 12.49 -11.04
CA GLY A 88 -2.01 12.30 -10.20
C GLY A 88 -2.21 11.25 -9.09
N THR A 89 -3.01 10.23 -9.32
CA THR A 89 -3.42 9.27 -8.28
C THR A 89 -2.28 8.42 -7.72
N ASN A 90 -1.96 8.63 -6.44
CA ASN A 90 -1.02 7.77 -5.71
C ASN A 90 -1.52 6.32 -5.55
N SER A 91 -2.85 6.14 -5.46
CA SER A 91 -3.44 4.79 -5.39
C SER A 91 -3.30 4.05 -6.71
N GLY A 92 -3.48 4.74 -7.84
CA GLY A 92 -3.30 4.16 -9.17
C GLY A 92 -1.87 3.70 -9.41
N ILE A 93 -0.89 4.55 -9.07
CA ILE A 93 0.54 4.20 -9.19
C ILE A 93 0.88 2.98 -8.31
N ALA A 94 0.48 3.01 -7.05
CA ALA A 94 0.75 1.88 -6.16
C ALA A 94 0.10 0.58 -6.67
N ALA A 95 -1.15 0.65 -7.17
CA ALA A 95 -1.84 -0.50 -7.75
C ALA A 95 -1.14 -1.00 -9.03
N SER A 96 -0.77 -0.11 -9.96
CA SER A 96 -0.09 -0.50 -11.20
C SER A 96 1.27 -1.14 -10.93
N MET A 97 2.02 -0.64 -9.95
CA MET A 97 3.29 -1.23 -9.54
C MET A 97 3.11 -2.65 -9.00
N ILE A 98 2.14 -2.87 -8.11
CA ILE A 98 1.87 -4.21 -7.56
C ILE A 98 1.37 -5.15 -8.67
N CYS A 99 0.48 -4.67 -9.54
CA CYS A 99 0.02 -5.46 -10.67
C CYS A 99 1.17 -5.86 -11.61
N ALA A 100 2.13 -4.95 -11.85
CA ALA A 100 3.31 -5.27 -12.65
C ALA A 100 4.18 -6.36 -12.00
N GLN A 101 4.35 -6.34 -10.68
CA GLN A 101 5.07 -7.38 -9.94
C GLN A 101 4.36 -8.74 -10.00
N GLU A 102 3.03 -8.73 -10.05
CA GLU A 102 2.20 -9.93 -10.16
C GLU A 102 1.97 -10.39 -11.61
N ASN A 103 2.53 -9.69 -12.59
CA ASN A 103 2.28 -9.90 -14.03
C ASN A 103 0.79 -9.79 -14.40
N LEU A 104 0.06 -8.89 -13.74
CA LEU A 104 -1.35 -8.63 -13.98
C LEU A 104 -1.53 -7.35 -14.81
N PRO A 105 -2.33 -7.37 -15.87
CA PRO A 105 -2.77 -6.16 -16.56
C PRO A 105 -3.50 -5.23 -15.61
N CYS A 106 -3.20 -3.92 -15.70
CA CYS A 106 -3.83 -2.89 -14.86
C CYS A 106 -4.29 -1.72 -15.71
N THR A 107 -5.53 -1.31 -15.56
CA THR A 107 -6.10 -0.12 -16.19
C THR A 107 -6.46 0.90 -15.14
N ILE A 108 -5.97 2.12 -15.28
CA ILE A 108 -6.33 3.25 -14.41
C ILE A 108 -7.32 4.14 -15.14
N LEU A 109 -8.57 4.18 -14.67
CA LEU A 109 -9.56 5.15 -15.12
C LEU A 109 -9.32 6.48 -14.41
N MET A 110 -8.90 7.50 -15.16
CA MET A 110 -8.50 8.77 -14.58
C MET A 110 -9.50 9.87 -14.89
N PHE A 111 -9.80 10.71 -13.89
CA PHE A 111 -10.50 11.96 -14.06
C PHE A 111 -9.56 13.16 -13.86
N PRO A 112 -9.82 14.30 -14.53
CA PRO A 112 -8.96 15.48 -14.45
C PRO A 112 -8.86 16.05 -13.04
N GLN A 113 -7.68 16.58 -12.71
CA GLN A 113 -7.44 17.39 -11.51
C GLN A 113 -6.51 18.56 -11.87
N PRO A 114 -6.43 19.63 -11.04
CA PRO A 114 -5.48 20.72 -11.24
C PRO A 114 -4.04 20.18 -11.33
N ASP A 115 -3.26 20.73 -12.25
CA ASP A 115 -1.86 20.35 -12.43
C ASP A 115 -0.98 20.82 -11.26
N SER A 116 0.04 20.03 -10.96
CA SER A 116 1.06 20.33 -9.95
C SER A 116 2.33 19.52 -10.22
N PRO A 117 3.48 19.90 -9.63
CA PRO A 117 4.70 19.10 -9.76
C PRO A 117 4.53 17.62 -9.37
N THR A 118 3.72 17.34 -8.35
CA THR A 118 3.41 15.97 -7.92
C THR A 118 2.57 15.23 -8.96
N VAL A 119 1.55 15.88 -9.55
CA VAL A 119 0.73 15.29 -10.62
C VAL A 119 1.60 14.94 -11.81
N GLN A 120 2.47 15.84 -12.26
CA GLN A 120 3.39 15.62 -13.37
C GLN A 120 4.38 14.49 -13.09
N ALA A 121 4.91 14.41 -11.86
CA ALA A 121 5.79 13.31 -11.46
C ALA A 121 5.07 11.95 -11.50
N ASN A 122 3.80 11.90 -11.11
CA ASN A 122 3.00 10.69 -11.05
C ASN A 122 2.50 10.21 -12.45
N GLN A 123 2.62 11.02 -13.48
CA GLN A 123 2.23 10.67 -14.85
C GLN A 123 3.39 10.08 -15.69
N ARG A 124 4.61 10.11 -15.17
CA ARG A 124 5.83 9.57 -15.82
C ARG A 124 6.07 8.11 -15.44
#